data_fe26633db04ed74dbf8b810b2271439d
#
_entry.id   fe26633db04ed74dbf8b810b2271439d
#
_cell.length_a   1.000
_cell.length_b   1.000
_cell.length_c   1.000
_cell.angle_alpha   90.00
_cell.angle_beta   90.00
_cell.angle_gamma   90.00
#
_symmetry.space_group_name_H-M   'P 1'
#
loop_
_entity.id
_entity.type
_entity.pdbx_description
1 polymer ?
#
loop_
_entity_poly.entity_id
_entity_poly.type
_entity_poly.pdbx_seq_one_letter_code
_entity_poly.pdbx_strand_id
1 'polypeptide(L)'
;GLSSIVFTPFLISRIITKLNARSAGGPDGIPPSFFKKTCPSLCQPLSFIFQVLFDEGCVPAIWRLAFITSIFKKGDSTLTSNYRPISLTCCMCKIMESIIKDQLVSYLLSKGLISKQQHAFIKKHSTVTNLLECTHDWAVSIHSGVDLDVIYVDFSRAFYSVVHSKLIYKLTNYGISGNLLSWINAFLTNRHQSVII
;
A
#
# COMPACT_ATOMS: atom_id res chain seq x y z
N GLY A 1 -20.50 -0.30 -7.66
CA GLY A 1 -19.50 -0.39 -6.60
C GLY A 1 -18.50 -1.50 -6.84
N LEU A 2 -17.47 -1.59 -6.01
CA LEU A 2 -16.53 -2.69 -5.99
C LEU A 2 -16.70 -3.47 -4.66
N SER A 3 -17.16 -4.72 -4.74
CA SER A 3 -17.49 -5.51 -3.55
C SER A 3 -16.70 -6.82 -3.44
N SER A 4 -16.18 -7.32 -4.56
CA SER A 4 -15.49 -8.59 -4.62
C SER A 4 -14.27 -8.54 -5.54
N ILE A 5 -13.33 -9.45 -5.31
CA ILE A 5 -12.11 -9.62 -6.10
C ILE A 5 -11.92 -11.13 -6.32
N VAL A 6 -11.52 -11.49 -7.52
CA VAL A 6 -11.19 -12.89 -7.85
C VAL A 6 -9.68 -13.05 -7.87
N PHE A 7 -9.18 -13.97 -7.06
CA PHE A 7 -7.76 -14.31 -7.00
C PHE A 7 -7.45 -15.44 -7.99
N THR A 8 -6.77 -15.13 -9.08
CA THR A 8 -6.39 -16.12 -10.09
C THR A 8 -4.91 -16.48 -9.97
N PRO A 9 -4.51 -17.72 -10.33
CA PRO A 9 -3.09 -18.11 -10.38
C PRO A 9 -2.24 -17.15 -11.23
N PHE A 10 -2.81 -16.62 -12.30
CA PHE A 10 -2.14 -15.63 -13.16
C PHE A 10 -1.82 -14.33 -12.41
N LEU A 11 -2.76 -13.77 -11.64
CA LEU A 11 -2.53 -12.56 -10.85
C LEU A 11 -1.45 -12.78 -9.80
N ILE A 12 -1.48 -13.93 -9.13
CA ILE A 12 -0.50 -14.31 -8.11
C ILE A 12 0.89 -14.44 -8.72
N SER A 13 1.03 -15.17 -9.83
CA SER A 13 2.29 -15.32 -10.56
C SER A 13 2.87 -13.97 -10.96
N ARG A 14 2.04 -13.07 -11.49
CA ARG A 14 2.45 -11.71 -11.86
C ARG A 14 2.99 -10.90 -10.68
N ILE A 15 2.46 -11.07 -9.48
CA ILE A 15 2.98 -10.38 -8.29
C ILE A 15 4.27 -11.06 -7.81
N ILE A 16 4.29 -12.39 -7.72
CA ILE A 16 5.46 -13.16 -7.25
C ILE A 16 6.70 -12.86 -8.11
N THR A 17 6.55 -12.80 -9.44
CA THR A 17 7.67 -12.50 -10.35
C THR A 17 8.31 -11.13 -10.10
N LYS A 18 7.53 -10.16 -9.61
CA LYS A 18 8.00 -8.79 -9.29
C LYS A 18 8.62 -8.66 -7.92
N LEU A 19 8.53 -9.67 -7.04
CA LEU A 19 9.13 -9.60 -5.72
C LEU A 19 10.64 -9.43 -5.80
N ASN A 20 11.21 -8.64 -4.90
CA ASN A 20 12.66 -8.60 -4.73
C ASN A 20 13.10 -9.83 -3.91
N ALA A 21 13.80 -10.75 -4.55
CA ALA A 21 14.28 -11.99 -3.93
C ALA A 21 15.24 -11.77 -2.74
N ARG A 22 15.89 -10.59 -2.69
CA ARG A 22 16.88 -10.25 -1.65
C ARG A 22 16.25 -9.58 -0.43
N SER A 23 14.95 -9.28 -0.46
CA SER A 23 14.25 -8.68 0.69
C SER A 23 14.18 -9.67 1.85
N ALA A 24 14.20 -9.13 3.06
CA ALA A 24 13.96 -9.92 4.28
C ALA A 24 12.57 -10.53 4.29
N GLY A 25 12.42 -11.69 4.93
CA GLY A 25 11.14 -12.30 5.26
C GLY A 25 10.39 -11.49 6.33
N GLY A 26 9.13 -11.86 6.55
CA GLY A 26 8.31 -11.34 7.63
C GLY A 26 8.40 -12.20 8.90
N PRO A 27 7.45 -12.01 9.83
CA PRO A 27 7.37 -12.79 11.08
C PRO A 27 7.22 -14.31 10.89
N ASP A 28 6.76 -14.74 9.72
CA ASP A 28 6.67 -16.17 9.33
C ASP A 28 8.01 -16.78 8.92
N GLY A 29 9.08 -15.97 8.82
CA GLY A 29 10.40 -16.42 8.39
C GLY A 29 10.51 -16.84 6.91
N ILE A 30 9.45 -16.70 6.11
CA ILE A 30 9.44 -17.14 4.71
C ILE A 30 9.92 -15.99 3.80
N PRO A 31 11.11 -16.12 3.17
CA PRO A 31 11.65 -15.06 2.33
C PRO A 31 10.98 -15.01 0.94
N PRO A 32 10.98 -13.85 0.27
CA PRO A 32 10.44 -13.72 -1.09
C PRO A 32 11.09 -14.64 -2.12
N SER A 33 12.37 -15.03 -1.91
CA SER A 33 13.08 -15.99 -2.78
C SER A 33 12.42 -17.36 -2.83
N PHE A 34 11.80 -17.80 -1.71
CA PHE A 34 11.03 -19.06 -1.66
C PHE A 34 9.84 -18.99 -2.64
N PHE A 35 9.02 -17.94 -2.57
CA PHE A 35 7.86 -17.78 -3.46
C PHE A 35 8.28 -17.70 -4.92
N LYS A 36 9.39 -17.04 -5.23
CA LYS A 36 9.89 -16.98 -6.62
C LYS A 36 10.31 -18.35 -7.16
N LYS A 37 11.00 -19.14 -6.36
CA LYS A 37 11.46 -20.48 -6.75
C LYS A 37 10.32 -21.47 -6.92
N THR A 38 9.28 -21.37 -6.09
CA THR A 38 8.14 -22.29 -6.05
C THR A 38 6.90 -21.76 -6.76
N CYS A 39 7.01 -20.63 -7.46
CA CYS A 39 5.90 -19.93 -8.10
C CYS A 39 4.99 -20.85 -8.94
N PRO A 40 5.49 -21.71 -9.83
CA PRO A 40 4.62 -22.56 -10.65
C PRO A 40 3.71 -23.48 -9.83
N SER A 41 4.23 -24.04 -8.75
CA SER A 41 3.48 -24.97 -7.88
C SER A 41 2.57 -24.28 -6.87
N LEU A 42 2.94 -23.04 -6.46
CA LEU A 42 2.21 -22.32 -5.40
C LEU A 42 1.04 -21.48 -5.92
N CYS A 43 1.02 -21.04 -7.17
CA CYS A 43 0.01 -20.10 -7.64
C CYS A 43 -1.42 -20.65 -7.53
N GLN A 44 -1.64 -21.92 -7.83
CA GLN A 44 -2.96 -22.55 -7.72
C GLN A 44 -3.42 -22.69 -6.26
N PRO A 45 -2.65 -23.28 -5.32
CA PRO A 45 -3.02 -23.31 -3.91
C PRO A 45 -3.25 -21.93 -3.31
N LEU A 46 -2.37 -20.95 -3.61
CA LEU A 46 -2.51 -19.60 -3.10
C LEU A 46 -3.76 -18.90 -3.62
N SER A 47 -4.18 -19.16 -4.87
CA SER A 47 -5.42 -18.57 -5.39
C SER A 47 -6.62 -19.03 -4.60
N PHE A 48 -6.68 -20.30 -4.25
CA PHE A 48 -7.75 -20.87 -3.41
C PHE A 48 -7.71 -20.27 -1.99
N ILE A 49 -6.53 -20.29 -1.34
CA ILE A 49 -6.38 -19.77 0.02
C ILE A 49 -6.76 -18.29 0.10
N PHE A 50 -6.28 -17.46 -0.85
CA PHE A 50 -6.60 -16.05 -0.86
C PHE A 50 -8.09 -15.79 -1.11
N GLN A 51 -8.72 -16.58 -1.98
CA GLN A 51 -10.15 -16.47 -2.20
C GLN A 51 -10.96 -16.78 -0.93
N VAL A 52 -10.66 -17.87 -0.25
CA VAL A 52 -11.33 -18.23 1.01
C VAL A 52 -11.14 -17.14 2.07
N LEU A 53 -9.90 -16.69 2.31
CA LEU A 53 -9.62 -15.65 3.29
C LEU A 53 -10.33 -14.33 2.96
N PHE A 54 -10.45 -14.01 1.69
CA PHE A 54 -11.13 -12.82 1.23
C PHE A 54 -12.66 -12.93 1.39
N ASP A 55 -13.23 -14.06 1.03
CA ASP A 55 -14.68 -14.29 1.09
C ASP A 55 -15.18 -14.36 2.53
N GLU A 56 -14.36 -14.87 3.44
CA GLU A 56 -14.64 -14.88 4.88
C GLU A 56 -14.30 -13.53 5.57
N GLY A 57 -13.68 -12.58 4.87
CA GLY A 57 -13.21 -11.34 5.47
C GLY A 57 -12.16 -11.57 6.55
N CYS A 58 -11.38 -12.65 6.44
CA CYS A 58 -10.45 -13.10 7.47
C CYS A 58 -9.00 -12.72 7.11
N VAL A 59 -8.23 -12.35 8.14
CA VAL A 59 -6.78 -12.13 8.05
C VAL A 59 -6.09 -13.00 9.10
N PRO A 60 -5.21 -13.93 8.71
CA PRO A 60 -4.48 -14.79 9.63
C PRO A 60 -3.72 -14.00 10.71
N ALA A 61 -3.65 -14.52 11.92
CA ALA A 61 -3.00 -13.84 13.05
C ALA A 61 -1.55 -13.45 12.75
N ILE A 62 -0.77 -14.33 12.10
CA ILE A 62 0.62 -14.08 11.74
C ILE A 62 0.75 -12.92 10.74
N TRP A 63 -0.26 -12.64 9.90
CA TRP A 63 -0.24 -11.52 8.96
C TRP A 63 -0.52 -10.17 9.61
N ARG A 64 -1.10 -10.20 10.82
CA ARG A 64 -1.33 -8.99 11.63
C ARG A 64 -0.09 -8.57 12.42
N LEU A 65 0.93 -9.44 12.48
CA LEU A 65 2.19 -9.16 13.13
C LEU A 65 3.17 -8.50 12.16
N ALA A 66 3.90 -7.51 12.61
CA ALA A 66 4.99 -6.87 11.88
C ALA A 66 6.24 -6.77 12.74
N PHE A 67 7.40 -7.03 12.16
CA PHE A 67 8.68 -6.68 12.74
C PHE A 67 9.08 -5.28 12.30
N ILE A 68 9.52 -4.45 13.24
CA ILE A 68 9.96 -3.09 12.96
C ILE A 68 11.47 -3.02 12.97
N THR A 69 12.05 -2.62 11.84
CA THR A 69 13.47 -2.29 11.71
C THR A 69 13.63 -0.79 11.59
N SER A 70 14.51 -0.21 12.41
CA SER A 70 14.79 1.23 12.41
C SER A 70 15.84 1.58 11.37
N ILE A 71 15.51 2.47 10.43
CA ILE A 71 16.46 2.98 9.43
C ILE A 71 16.80 4.44 9.77
N PHE A 72 18.09 4.71 9.98
CA PHE A 72 18.58 6.07 10.20
C PHE A 72 18.28 6.99 9.01
N LYS A 73 17.75 8.17 9.27
CA LYS A 73 17.37 9.15 8.27
C LYS A 73 18.44 10.23 8.09
N LYS A 74 18.72 10.97 9.15
CA LYS A 74 19.70 12.08 9.22
C LYS A 74 19.74 12.65 10.64
N GLY A 75 20.78 13.45 10.93
CA GLY A 75 20.90 14.17 12.21
C GLY A 75 21.67 13.36 13.23
N ASP A 76 21.37 13.56 14.51
CA ASP A 76 22.01 12.86 15.62
C ASP A 76 21.48 11.42 15.72
N SER A 77 22.38 10.44 15.65
CA SER A 77 22.04 9.01 15.71
C SER A 77 21.57 8.54 17.09
N THR A 78 21.74 9.33 18.12
CA THR A 78 21.24 9.04 19.47
C THR A 78 19.75 9.33 19.65
N LEU A 79 19.17 10.12 18.74
CA LEU A 79 17.77 10.53 18.81
C LEU A 79 16.88 9.57 18.00
N THR A 80 15.93 8.93 18.66
CA THR A 80 14.97 7.99 18.02
C THR A 80 14.11 8.65 16.96
N SER A 81 13.84 9.97 17.06
CA SER A 81 13.11 10.76 16.05
C SER A 81 13.80 10.82 14.69
N ASN A 82 15.11 10.55 14.66
CA ASN A 82 15.92 10.55 13.43
C ASN A 82 15.92 9.19 12.70
N TYR A 83 15.10 8.24 13.17
CA TYR A 83 14.93 6.94 12.54
C TYR A 83 13.55 6.81 11.90
N ARG A 84 13.49 6.07 10.79
CA ARG A 84 12.25 5.64 10.15
C ARG A 84 11.95 4.20 10.52
N PRO A 85 10.81 3.89 11.14
CA PRO A 85 10.39 2.52 11.35
C PRO A 85 9.94 1.89 10.03
N ILE A 86 10.56 0.79 9.65
CA ILE A 86 10.15 0.00 8.48
C ILE A 86 9.50 -1.28 8.96
N SER A 87 8.26 -1.50 8.55
CA SER A 87 7.50 -2.70 8.91
C SER A 87 7.81 -3.85 7.95
N LEU A 88 8.31 -4.93 8.51
CA LEU A 88 8.49 -6.20 7.82
C LEU A 88 7.28 -7.08 8.11
N THR A 89 6.41 -7.27 7.13
CA THR A 89 5.22 -8.13 7.18
C THR A 89 5.43 -9.39 6.35
N CYS A 90 4.59 -10.42 6.56
CA CYS A 90 4.66 -11.68 5.84
C CYS A 90 4.58 -11.48 4.32
N CYS A 91 5.42 -12.18 3.58
CA CYS A 91 5.47 -12.05 2.12
C CYS A 91 4.14 -12.49 1.47
N MET A 92 3.51 -13.53 1.99
CA MET A 92 2.21 -14.01 1.52
C MET A 92 1.13 -12.95 1.66
N CYS A 93 1.09 -12.23 2.79
CA CYS A 93 0.21 -11.09 3.00
C CYS A 93 0.43 -9.99 1.95
N LYS A 94 1.69 -9.61 1.69
CA LYS A 94 2.04 -8.60 0.68
C LYS A 94 1.59 -8.98 -0.74
N ILE A 95 1.62 -10.27 -1.09
CA ILE A 95 1.11 -10.75 -2.39
C ILE A 95 -0.38 -10.49 -2.49
N MET A 96 -1.16 -10.89 -1.49
CA MET A 96 -2.60 -10.66 -1.45
C MET A 96 -2.95 -9.16 -1.44
N GLU A 97 -2.32 -8.37 -0.57
CA GLU A 97 -2.47 -6.92 -0.51
C GLU A 97 -2.20 -6.24 -1.85
N SER A 98 -1.17 -6.69 -2.58
CA SER A 98 -0.81 -6.11 -3.88
C SER A 98 -1.91 -6.32 -4.92
N ILE A 99 -2.58 -7.47 -4.91
CA ILE A 99 -3.70 -7.76 -5.81
C ILE A 99 -4.90 -6.87 -5.44
N ILE A 100 -5.25 -6.80 -4.16
CA ILE A 100 -6.35 -5.97 -3.65
C ILE A 100 -6.09 -4.50 -3.96
N LYS A 101 -4.89 -4.01 -3.67
CA LYS A 101 -4.47 -2.64 -3.98
C LYS A 101 -4.61 -2.32 -5.48
N ASP A 102 -4.13 -3.21 -6.36
CA ASP A 102 -4.19 -2.96 -7.80
C ASP A 102 -5.64 -2.85 -8.30
N GLN A 103 -6.55 -3.68 -7.79
CA GLN A 103 -7.98 -3.63 -8.13
C GLN A 103 -8.66 -2.37 -7.54
N LEU A 104 -8.39 -2.07 -6.28
CA LEU A 104 -8.94 -0.89 -5.61
C LEU A 104 -8.51 0.41 -6.31
N VAL A 105 -7.22 0.58 -6.58
CA VAL A 105 -6.70 1.78 -7.26
C VAL A 105 -7.27 1.88 -8.67
N SER A 106 -7.36 0.78 -9.41
CA SER A 106 -7.97 0.77 -10.75
C SER A 106 -9.43 1.23 -10.72
N TYR A 107 -10.20 0.73 -9.75
CA TYR A 107 -11.58 1.16 -9.55
C TYR A 107 -11.68 2.66 -9.20
N LEU A 108 -10.91 3.14 -8.24
CA LEU A 108 -10.94 4.54 -7.82
C LEU A 108 -10.56 5.49 -8.95
N LEU A 109 -9.58 5.12 -9.78
CA LEU A 109 -9.19 5.89 -10.96
C LEU A 109 -10.29 5.88 -12.03
N SER A 110 -10.91 4.71 -12.30
CA SER A 110 -11.98 4.59 -13.31
C SER A 110 -13.24 5.41 -12.95
N LYS A 111 -13.44 5.67 -11.66
CA LYS A 111 -14.54 6.50 -11.14
C LYS A 111 -14.16 7.97 -10.93
N GLY A 112 -12.94 8.38 -11.23
CA GLY A 112 -12.47 9.75 -11.02
C GLY A 112 -12.43 10.16 -9.53
N LEU A 113 -12.33 9.19 -8.61
CA LEU A 113 -12.33 9.42 -7.17
C LEU A 113 -10.96 9.81 -6.60
N ILE A 114 -9.93 9.72 -7.43
CA ILE A 114 -8.58 10.22 -7.12
C ILE A 114 -8.35 11.47 -7.96
N SER A 115 -7.88 12.53 -7.34
CA SER A 115 -7.54 13.78 -8.04
C SER A 115 -6.51 13.53 -9.13
N LYS A 116 -6.64 14.23 -10.26
CA LYS A 116 -5.67 14.19 -11.36
C LYS A 116 -4.29 14.73 -10.93
N GLN A 117 -4.25 15.65 -9.97
CA GLN A 117 -3.03 16.19 -9.38
C GLN A 117 -2.35 15.24 -8.38
N GLN A 118 -2.93 14.06 -8.12
CA GLN A 118 -2.33 13.06 -7.24
C GLN A 118 -1.22 12.31 -7.96
N HIS A 119 0.04 12.61 -7.64
CA HIS A 119 1.19 11.92 -8.22
C HIS A 119 1.70 10.76 -7.35
N ALA A 120 1.61 10.87 -6.03
CA ALA A 120 2.06 9.82 -5.13
C ALA A 120 1.20 8.54 -5.23
N PHE A 121 1.86 7.37 -5.25
CA PHE A 121 1.24 6.04 -5.31
C PHE A 121 0.44 5.72 -6.59
N ILE A 122 0.50 6.57 -7.60
CA ILE A 122 -0.14 6.33 -8.90
C ILE A 122 0.91 5.85 -9.92
N LYS A 123 0.56 4.80 -10.67
CA LYS A 123 1.45 4.27 -11.73
C LYS A 123 1.69 5.34 -12.79
N LYS A 124 2.92 5.42 -13.29
CA LYS A 124 3.41 6.39 -14.29
C LYS A 124 3.51 7.83 -13.79
N HIS A 125 3.21 8.11 -12.53
CA HIS A 125 3.45 9.40 -11.88
C HIS A 125 4.69 9.32 -11.00
N SER A 126 5.35 10.45 -10.80
CA SER A 126 6.57 10.57 -10.01
C SER A 126 6.68 11.98 -9.40
N THR A 127 7.66 12.17 -8.52
CA THR A 127 8.00 13.53 -8.03
C THR A 127 8.42 14.46 -9.15
N VAL A 128 9.06 13.94 -10.21
CA VAL A 128 9.46 14.72 -11.37
C VAL A 128 8.23 15.22 -12.15
N THR A 129 7.24 14.34 -12.39
CA THR A 129 6.01 14.74 -13.08
C THR A 129 5.21 15.76 -12.29
N ASN A 130 5.19 15.65 -10.94
CA ASN A 130 4.57 16.65 -10.09
C ASN A 130 5.26 18.00 -10.18
N LEU A 131 6.60 18.02 -10.09
CA LEU A 131 7.36 19.25 -10.22
C LEU A 131 7.20 19.90 -11.59
N LEU A 132 7.14 19.12 -12.67
CA LEU A 132 6.92 19.65 -14.03
C LEU A 132 5.55 20.31 -14.15
N GLU A 133 4.48 19.72 -13.59
CA GLU A 133 3.17 20.38 -13.56
C GLU A 133 3.21 21.69 -12.77
N CYS A 134 3.72 21.67 -11.53
CA CYS A 134 3.82 22.86 -10.70
C CYS A 134 4.64 23.97 -11.38
N THR A 135 5.82 23.65 -11.94
CA THR A 135 6.68 24.64 -12.59
C THR A 135 6.08 25.18 -13.87
N HIS A 136 5.32 24.36 -14.60
CA HIS A 136 4.58 24.82 -15.78
C HIS A 136 3.50 25.85 -15.37
N ASP A 137 2.68 25.53 -14.37
CA ASP A 137 1.61 26.41 -13.88
C ASP A 137 2.19 27.75 -13.38
N TRP A 138 3.32 27.69 -12.66
CA TRP A 138 4.00 28.90 -12.19
C TRP A 138 4.53 29.74 -13.34
N ALA A 139 5.15 29.11 -14.36
CA ALA A 139 5.66 29.80 -15.51
C ALA A 139 4.55 30.49 -16.32
N VAL A 140 3.40 29.83 -16.48
CA VAL A 140 2.22 30.42 -17.16
C VAL A 140 1.68 31.60 -16.39
N SER A 141 1.55 31.52 -15.05
CA SER A 141 1.09 32.62 -14.21
C SER A 141 2.00 33.83 -14.30
N ILE A 142 3.31 33.61 -14.15
CA ILE A 142 4.32 34.70 -14.25
C ILE A 142 4.31 35.35 -15.64
N HIS A 143 4.24 34.52 -16.70
CA HIS A 143 4.19 35.02 -18.08
C HIS A 143 2.94 35.88 -18.35
N SER A 144 1.84 35.54 -17.68
CA SER A 144 0.57 36.28 -17.77
C SER A 144 0.52 37.53 -16.87
N GLY A 145 1.60 37.85 -16.16
CA GLY A 145 1.68 39.01 -15.25
C GLY A 145 0.84 38.83 -13.99
N VAL A 146 0.51 37.58 -13.60
CA VAL A 146 -0.26 37.30 -12.41
C VAL A 146 0.70 36.92 -11.28
N ASP A 147 0.56 37.59 -10.14
CA ASP A 147 1.31 37.25 -8.92
C ASP A 147 0.92 35.86 -8.42
N LEU A 148 1.89 35.08 -7.93
CA LEU A 148 1.72 33.72 -7.50
C LEU A 148 2.24 33.51 -6.09
N ASP A 149 1.34 33.16 -5.16
CA ASP A 149 1.71 32.70 -3.82
C ASP A 149 1.71 31.16 -3.78
N VAL A 150 2.81 30.58 -3.28
CA VAL A 150 2.96 29.11 -3.16
C VAL A 150 3.00 28.71 -1.69
N ILE A 151 2.03 27.91 -1.27
CA ILE A 151 1.93 27.39 0.10
C ILE A 151 2.26 25.90 0.12
N TYR A 152 3.31 25.53 0.87
CA TYR A 152 3.69 24.14 1.09
C TYR A 152 3.07 23.61 2.38
N VAL A 153 2.25 22.57 2.27
CA VAL A 153 1.64 21.90 3.43
C VAL A 153 2.21 20.50 3.58
N ASP A 154 2.70 20.14 4.77
CA ASP A 154 3.18 18.80 5.09
C ASP A 154 2.48 18.26 6.34
N PHE A 155 2.03 16.99 6.28
CA PHE A 155 1.39 16.33 7.42
C PHE A 155 2.43 15.58 8.25
N SER A 156 2.59 15.96 9.50
CA SER A 156 3.38 15.16 10.42
C SER A 156 2.72 13.81 10.67
N ARG A 157 3.49 12.71 10.53
CA ARG A 157 3.01 11.33 10.76
C ARG A 157 1.76 10.96 9.95
N ALA A 158 1.69 11.36 8.69
CA ALA A 158 0.52 11.23 7.84
C ALA A 158 -0.15 9.83 7.87
N PHE A 159 0.63 8.73 7.84
CA PHE A 159 0.09 7.37 7.90
C PHE A 159 -0.40 6.98 9.31
N TYR A 160 0.27 7.42 10.35
CA TYR A 160 -0.07 7.06 11.74
C TYR A 160 -1.28 7.83 12.26
N SER A 161 -1.62 8.96 11.65
CA SER A 161 -2.76 9.80 12.03
C SER A 161 -4.07 9.39 11.37
N VAL A 162 -4.07 8.38 10.50
CA VAL A 162 -5.28 7.92 9.81
C VAL A 162 -6.23 7.24 10.80
N VAL A 163 -7.41 7.83 10.96
CA VAL A 163 -8.49 7.23 11.77
C VAL A 163 -9.19 6.16 10.93
N HIS A 164 -9.03 4.89 11.30
CA HIS A 164 -9.51 3.74 10.52
C HIS A 164 -11.02 3.78 10.28
N SER A 165 -11.83 4.17 11.28
CA SER A 165 -13.29 4.29 11.10
C SER A 165 -13.68 5.33 10.04
N LYS A 166 -12.97 6.46 9.97
CA LYS A 166 -13.18 7.47 8.92
C LYS A 166 -12.75 6.96 7.54
N LEU A 167 -11.67 6.17 7.49
CA LEU A 167 -11.22 5.54 6.25
C LEU A 167 -12.26 4.55 5.72
N ILE A 168 -12.79 3.67 6.57
CA ILE A 168 -13.84 2.71 6.22
C ILE A 168 -15.10 3.44 5.74
N TYR A 169 -15.53 4.46 6.46
CA TYR A 169 -16.68 5.31 6.04
C TYR A 169 -16.45 5.95 4.66
N LYS A 170 -15.25 6.49 4.41
CA LYS A 170 -14.90 7.09 3.13
C LYS A 170 -14.91 6.05 2.00
N LEU A 171 -14.36 4.85 2.23
CA LEU A 171 -14.38 3.77 1.25
C LEU A 171 -15.82 3.34 0.92
N THR A 172 -16.70 3.24 1.92
CA THR A 172 -18.13 2.96 1.72
C THR A 172 -18.78 4.00 0.80
N ASN A 173 -18.54 5.29 1.05
CA ASN A 173 -19.06 6.37 0.22
C ASN A 173 -18.48 6.36 -1.20
N TYR A 174 -17.32 5.80 -1.39
CA TYR A 174 -16.71 5.58 -2.71
C TYR A 174 -17.23 4.32 -3.42
N GLY A 175 -18.23 3.64 -2.83
CA GLY A 175 -18.86 2.46 -3.41
C GLY A 175 -18.07 1.16 -3.19
N ILE A 176 -17.18 1.12 -2.21
CA ILE A 176 -16.53 -0.11 -1.75
C ILE A 176 -17.45 -0.77 -0.73
N SER A 177 -17.74 -2.05 -0.90
CA SER A 177 -18.69 -2.79 -0.05
C SER A 177 -18.35 -4.28 0.03
N GLY A 178 -19.22 -5.08 0.65
CA GLY A 178 -19.13 -6.54 0.67
C GLY A 178 -17.81 -7.08 1.23
N ASN A 179 -17.35 -8.19 0.67
CA ASN A 179 -16.15 -8.90 1.13
C ASN A 179 -14.89 -8.04 1.08
N LEU A 180 -14.78 -7.13 0.09
CA LEU A 180 -13.65 -6.22 0.00
C LEU A 180 -13.58 -5.27 1.19
N LEU A 181 -14.69 -4.65 1.57
CA LEU A 181 -14.72 -3.74 2.72
C LEU A 181 -14.48 -4.48 4.03
N SER A 182 -15.08 -5.67 4.18
CA SER A 182 -14.88 -6.55 5.35
C SER A 182 -13.42 -6.95 5.51
N TRP A 183 -12.78 -7.38 4.43
CA TRP A 183 -11.37 -7.75 4.45
C TRP A 183 -10.47 -6.55 4.80
N ILE A 184 -10.70 -5.37 4.19
CA ILE A 184 -9.93 -4.15 4.51
C ILE A 184 -10.07 -3.80 5.99
N ASN A 185 -11.26 -3.87 6.55
CA ASN A 185 -11.49 -3.61 7.97
C ASN A 185 -10.73 -4.61 8.86
N ALA A 186 -10.81 -5.91 8.55
CA ALA A 186 -10.07 -6.95 9.27
C ALA A 186 -8.54 -6.79 9.16
N PHE A 187 -8.06 -6.31 8.00
CA PHE A 187 -6.65 -6.04 7.76
C PHE A 187 -6.11 -4.87 8.59
N LEU A 188 -6.92 -3.85 8.82
CA LEU A 188 -6.54 -2.65 9.59
C LEU A 188 -6.63 -2.84 11.10
N THR A 189 -7.40 -3.83 11.57
CA THR A 189 -7.67 -4.05 12.99
C THR A 189 -6.76 -5.10 13.64
N ASN A 190 -6.60 -5.01 14.97
CA ASN A 190 -5.86 -5.99 15.78
C ASN A 190 -4.44 -6.27 15.27
N ARG A 191 -3.74 -5.24 14.84
CA ARG A 191 -2.35 -5.36 14.38
C ARG A 191 -1.39 -5.21 15.55
N HIS A 192 -0.33 -6.02 15.51
CA HIS A 192 0.74 -6.02 16.50
C HIS A 192 2.08 -5.76 15.83
N GLN A 193 2.99 -5.14 16.54
CA GLN A 193 4.35 -4.88 16.07
C GLN A 193 5.37 -5.16 17.17
N SER A 194 6.53 -5.69 16.78
CA SER A 194 7.67 -5.89 17.65
C SER A 194 8.91 -5.27 17.03
N VAL A 195 9.68 -4.53 17.80
CA VAL A 195 10.94 -3.95 17.33
C VAL A 195 12.00 -5.03 17.38
N ILE A 196 12.74 -5.18 16.28
CA ILE A 196 13.95 -6.02 16.23
C ILE A 196 15.15 -5.10 16.36
N ILE A 197 15.98 -5.40 17.36
CA ILE A 197 17.22 -4.68 17.66
C ILE A 197 18.38 -5.49 17.11
#